data_e74402743fb0e5ef7a0fd4851858055a
#
_entry.id   e74402743fb0e5ef7a0fd4851858055a
#
_cell.length_a   1.000
_cell.length_b   1.000
_cell.length_c   1.000
_cell.angle_alpha   90.00
_cell.angle_beta   90.00
_cell.angle_gamma   90.00
#
_symmetry.space_group_name_H-M   'P 1'
#
loop_
_entity.id
_entity.type
_entity.pdbx_description
1 polymer ?
#
loop_
_entity_poly.entity_id
_entity_poly.type
_entity_poly.pdbx_seq_one_letter_code
_entity_poly.pdbx_strand_id
1 'polypeptide(L)'
;MLAGSSAGAMMLGEKSYAPDDFDAAGLPQRVSVRDGLGVLGGHFVVPHFDLLSQLSPERLHAWIAAWPEGLRGIGIDEDTAVVESTGGWDVRGRGSAVTMTSFEHQEVHANGARFDSIPIHI
;
A
#
# COMPACT_ATOMS: atom_id res chain seq x y z
N MET A 1 -18.50 8.64 0.86
CA MET A 1 -17.48 7.58 1.08
C MET A 1 -16.57 7.47 -0.13
N LEU A 2 -15.28 7.31 0.09
CA LEU A 2 -14.31 7.06 -0.97
C LEU A 2 -13.67 5.70 -0.72
N ALA A 3 -13.59 4.88 -1.76
CA ALA A 3 -13.01 3.55 -1.66
C ALA A 3 -12.22 3.23 -2.92
N GLY A 4 -11.19 2.39 -2.78
CA GLY A 4 -10.38 1.93 -3.89
C GLY A 4 -9.90 0.51 -3.64
N SER A 5 -9.73 -0.23 -4.71
CA SER A 5 -9.26 -1.61 -4.71
C SER A 5 -8.17 -1.78 -5.76
N SER A 6 -7.13 -2.57 -5.45
CA SER A 6 -6.02 -2.83 -6.37
C SER A 6 -5.41 -1.53 -6.92
N ALA A 7 -5.39 -1.33 -8.22
CA ALA A 7 -4.89 -0.09 -8.82
C ALA A 7 -5.65 1.14 -8.33
N GLY A 8 -6.96 1.01 -8.05
CA GLY A 8 -7.76 2.10 -7.47
C GLY A 8 -7.30 2.46 -6.05
N ALA A 9 -6.88 1.48 -5.27
CA ALA A 9 -6.30 1.74 -3.94
C ALA A 9 -4.96 2.47 -4.06
N MET A 10 -4.12 2.09 -5.01
CA MET A 10 -2.85 2.78 -5.24
C MET A 10 -3.05 4.25 -5.60
N MET A 11 -4.09 4.54 -6.36
CA MET A 11 -4.38 5.91 -6.78
C MET A 11 -4.80 6.84 -5.64
N LEU A 12 -5.23 6.31 -4.51
CA LEU A 12 -5.61 7.12 -3.35
C LEU A 12 -4.40 7.76 -2.65
N GLY A 13 -3.21 7.18 -2.82
CA GLY A 13 -1.99 7.70 -2.23
C GLY A 13 -1.52 9.01 -2.83
N GLU A 14 -0.55 9.63 -2.20
CA GLU A 14 0.13 10.83 -2.74
C GLU A 14 0.93 10.44 -3.98
N LYS A 15 1.59 9.29 -3.94
CA LYS A 15 2.30 8.70 -5.07
C LYS A 15 1.71 7.33 -5.38
N SER A 16 1.89 6.89 -6.58
CA SER A 16 1.37 5.64 -7.10
C SER A 16 2.43 4.96 -7.94
N TYR A 17 2.32 3.67 -8.11
CA TYR A 17 3.17 2.92 -9.03
C TYR A 17 2.50 2.78 -10.38
N ALA A 18 3.32 2.90 -11.43
CA ALA A 18 2.94 2.49 -12.77
C ALA A 18 3.87 1.34 -13.17
N PRO A 19 3.38 0.11 -13.24
CA PRO A 19 4.22 -1.01 -13.65
C PRO A 19 4.55 -0.93 -15.14
N ASP A 20 5.82 -1.14 -15.45
CA ASP A 20 6.34 -1.15 -16.81
C ASP A 20 7.04 -2.47 -17.07
N ASP A 21 7.13 -2.89 -18.34
CA ASP A 21 7.84 -4.09 -18.76
C ASP A 21 7.47 -5.34 -17.98
N PHE A 22 6.50 -6.06 -18.50
CA PHE A 22 6.06 -7.32 -17.89
C PHE A 22 6.91 -8.48 -18.41
N ASP A 23 7.24 -9.42 -17.51
CA ASP A 23 7.91 -10.64 -17.90
C ASP A 23 6.93 -11.64 -18.52
N ALA A 24 7.43 -12.82 -18.90
CA ALA A 24 6.62 -13.86 -19.54
C ALA A 24 5.50 -14.39 -18.64
N ALA A 25 5.62 -14.25 -17.31
CA ALA A 25 4.62 -14.63 -16.34
C ALA A 25 3.60 -13.53 -16.07
N GLY A 26 3.74 -12.34 -16.70
CA GLY A 26 2.86 -11.20 -16.50
C GLY A 26 3.19 -10.37 -15.28
N LEU A 27 4.35 -10.55 -14.67
CA LEU A 27 4.79 -9.76 -13.53
C LEU A 27 5.59 -8.54 -13.99
N PRO A 28 5.35 -7.35 -13.40
CA PRO A 28 6.09 -6.16 -13.78
C PRO A 28 7.56 -6.29 -13.40
N GLN A 29 8.43 -5.96 -14.34
CA GLN A 29 9.89 -5.95 -14.14
C GLN A 29 10.40 -4.61 -13.66
N ARG A 30 9.71 -3.54 -14.02
CA ARG A 30 10.05 -2.17 -13.60
C ARG A 30 8.81 -1.46 -13.12
N VAL A 31 9.01 -0.52 -12.22
CA VAL A 31 7.94 0.28 -11.66
C VAL A 31 8.39 1.74 -11.66
N SER A 32 7.58 2.59 -12.26
CA SER A 32 7.77 4.04 -12.21
C SER A 32 6.90 4.61 -11.10
N VAL A 33 7.41 5.58 -10.36
CA VAL A 33 6.63 6.30 -9.35
C VAL A 33 5.99 7.50 -10.02
N ARG A 34 4.67 7.67 -9.85
CA ARG A 34 3.88 8.77 -10.42
C ARG A 34 3.01 9.38 -9.36
N ASP A 35 2.43 10.54 -9.67
CA ASP A 35 1.49 11.17 -8.75
C ASP A 35 0.20 10.36 -8.67
N GLY A 36 -0.30 10.17 -7.45
CA GLY A 36 -1.64 9.66 -7.19
C GLY A 36 -2.65 10.80 -7.07
N LEU A 37 -3.85 10.48 -6.59
CA LEU A 37 -4.89 11.47 -6.35
C LEU A 37 -4.64 12.34 -5.11
N GLY A 38 -3.72 11.90 -4.23
CA GLY A 38 -3.35 12.65 -3.04
C GLY A 38 -4.39 12.65 -1.93
N VAL A 39 -5.40 11.77 -2.00
CA VAL A 39 -6.41 11.66 -0.95
C VAL A 39 -5.77 11.23 0.37
N LEU A 40 -4.82 10.30 0.31
CA LEU A 40 -4.01 9.89 1.45
C LEU A 40 -2.64 10.57 1.33
N GLY A 41 -2.57 11.83 1.71
CA GLY A 41 -1.32 12.59 1.63
C GLY A 41 -0.23 11.98 2.49
N GLY A 42 1.00 12.00 1.99
CA GLY A 42 2.15 11.44 2.68
C GLY A 42 2.23 9.92 2.67
N HIS A 43 1.40 9.23 1.86
CA HIS A 43 1.29 7.77 1.87
C HIS A 43 1.35 7.15 0.49
N PHE A 44 1.86 5.92 0.45
CA PHE A 44 1.73 4.97 -0.64
C PHE A 44 0.81 3.84 -0.22
N VAL A 45 0.02 3.32 -1.14
CA VAL A 45 -0.75 2.11 -0.92
C VAL A 45 -0.20 0.98 -1.78
N VAL A 46 0.09 -0.15 -1.17
CA VAL A 46 0.57 -1.36 -1.85
C VAL A 46 -0.50 -2.44 -1.69
N PRO A 47 -1.35 -2.65 -2.70
CA PRO A 47 -2.35 -3.72 -2.66
C PRO A 47 -1.68 -5.08 -2.87
N HIS A 48 -2.39 -6.16 -2.58
CA HIS A 48 -1.89 -7.54 -2.74
C HIS A 48 -0.58 -7.77 -2.00
N PHE A 49 -0.43 -7.18 -0.83
CA PHE A 49 0.84 -7.15 -0.12
C PHE A 49 1.34 -8.54 0.26
N ASP A 50 0.46 -9.42 0.70
CA ASP A 50 0.78 -10.81 1.04
C ASP A 50 1.30 -11.58 -0.16
N LEU A 51 0.67 -11.42 -1.32
CA LEU A 51 1.11 -12.08 -2.54
C LEU A 51 2.48 -11.57 -2.97
N LEU A 52 2.70 -10.26 -2.94
CA LEU A 52 3.98 -9.68 -3.33
C LEU A 52 5.10 -10.13 -2.39
N SER A 53 4.84 -10.16 -1.09
CA SER A 53 5.85 -10.56 -0.12
C SER A 53 6.19 -12.06 -0.21
N GLN A 54 5.24 -12.89 -0.60
CA GLN A 54 5.47 -14.34 -0.75
C GLN A 54 6.07 -14.71 -2.11
N LEU A 55 5.56 -14.11 -3.19
CA LEU A 55 5.95 -14.50 -4.54
C LEU A 55 7.19 -13.79 -5.06
N SER A 56 7.44 -12.58 -4.59
CA SER A 56 8.52 -11.77 -5.12
C SER A 56 9.05 -10.77 -4.09
N PRO A 57 9.62 -11.26 -2.97
CA PRO A 57 10.11 -10.38 -1.91
C PRO A 57 11.20 -9.41 -2.38
N GLU A 58 12.05 -9.81 -3.31
CA GLU A 58 13.09 -8.93 -3.84
C GLU A 58 12.51 -7.75 -4.63
N ARG A 59 11.45 -8.00 -5.41
CA ARG A 59 10.77 -6.95 -6.15
C ARG A 59 10.04 -6.01 -5.21
N LEU A 60 9.39 -6.55 -4.21
CA LEU A 60 8.72 -5.74 -3.19
C LEU A 60 9.73 -4.83 -2.48
N HIS A 61 10.89 -5.37 -2.10
CA HIS A 61 11.96 -4.59 -1.49
C HIS A 61 12.42 -3.45 -2.42
N ALA A 62 12.63 -3.76 -3.70
CA ALA A 62 13.06 -2.77 -4.69
C ALA A 62 12.00 -1.67 -4.88
N TRP A 63 10.74 -2.03 -4.89
CA TRP A 63 9.66 -1.04 -5.04
C TRP A 63 9.58 -0.12 -3.81
N ILE A 64 9.69 -0.68 -2.62
CA ILE A 64 9.69 0.13 -1.40
C ILE A 64 10.89 1.05 -1.35
N ALA A 65 12.06 0.56 -1.75
CA ALA A 65 13.28 1.36 -1.78
C ALA A 65 13.22 2.51 -2.81
N ALA A 66 12.36 2.39 -3.81
CA ALA A 66 12.16 3.44 -4.82
C ALA A 66 11.21 4.56 -4.36
N TRP A 67 10.58 4.41 -3.21
CA TRP A 67 9.66 5.45 -2.71
C TRP A 67 10.42 6.73 -2.38
N PRO A 68 9.81 7.89 -2.70
CA PRO A 68 10.36 9.16 -2.23
C PRO A 68 10.47 9.18 -0.70
N GLU A 69 11.52 9.82 -0.21
CA GLU A 69 11.69 9.98 1.23
C GLU A 69 10.51 10.71 1.86
N GLY A 70 10.20 10.35 3.09
CA GLY A 70 9.15 10.98 3.88
C GLY A 70 7.76 10.43 3.64
N LEU A 71 7.58 9.48 2.71
CA LEU A 71 6.29 8.83 2.51
C LEU A 71 6.18 7.57 3.36
N ARG A 72 4.98 7.33 3.87
CA ARG A 72 4.64 6.15 4.64
C ARG A 72 3.89 5.17 3.75
N GLY A 73 4.27 3.90 3.80
CA GLY A 73 3.62 2.86 3.03
C GLY A 73 2.50 2.19 3.82
N ILE A 74 1.45 1.79 3.10
CA ILE A 74 0.37 0.97 3.64
C ILE A 74 0.22 -0.23 2.73
N GLY A 75 0.66 -1.40 3.20
CA GLY A 75 0.44 -2.66 2.52
C GLY A 75 -0.89 -3.25 2.95
N ILE A 76 -1.69 -3.71 2.01
CA ILE A 76 -2.99 -4.32 2.29
C ILE A 76 -3.01 -5.70 1.63
N ASP A 77 -3.23 -6.73 2.45
CA ASP A 77 -3.29 -8.11 1.99
C ASP A 77 -4.55 -8.38 1.17
N GLU A 78 -4.57 -9.51 0.46
CA GLU A 78 -5.77 -9.99 -0.22
C GLU A 78 -6.91 -10.16 0.78
N ASP A 79 -8.13 -9.95 0.31
CA ASP A 79 -9.36 -10.10 1.11
C ASP A 79 -9.32 -9.29 2.42
N THR A 80 -8.70 -8.13 2.38
CA THR A 80 -8.51 -7.27 3.54
C THR A 80 -8.83 -5.84 3.17
N ALA A 81 -9.43 -5.11 4.10
CA ALA A 81 -9.75 -3.71 3.96
C ALA A 81 -9.21 -2.91 5.13
N VAL A 82 -8.83 -1.67 4.84
CA VAL A 82 -8.51 -0.66 5.84
C VAL A 82 -9.61 0.38 5.76
N VAL A 83 -10.37 0.55 6.83
CA VAL A 83 -11.58 1.36 6.86
C VAL A 83 -11.42 2.48 7.87
N GLU A 84 -11.60 3.72 7.41
CA GLU A 84 -11.60 4.86 8.31
C GLU A 84 -12.84 4.85 9.21
N SER A 85 -12.60 5.01 10.48
CA SER A 85 -13.65 5.23 11.46
C SER A 85 -13.13 6.19 12.53
N THR A 86 -14.02 6.79 13.28
CA THR A 86 -13.75 7.89 14.22
C THR A 86 -12.33 7.92 14.80
N GLY A 87 -11.49 8.79 14.22
CA GLY A 87 -10.14 9.06 14.72
C GLY A 87 -9.08 8.01 14.39
N GLY A 88 -9.38 7.03 13.54
CA GLY A 88 -8.40 6.00 13.19
C GLY A 88 -8.84 5.11 12.04
N TRP A 89 -8.09 4.06 11.83
CA TRP A 89 -8.30 3.09 10.75
C TRP A 89 -8.43 1.70 11.32
N ASP A 90 -9.48 0.99 10.91
CA ASP A 90 -9.74 -0.38 11.33
C ASP A 90 -9.36 -1.35 10.23
N VAL A 91 -8.71 -2.45 10.60
CA VAL A 91 -8.37 -3.52 9.68
C VAL A 91 -9.43 -4.60 9.74
N ARG A 92 -9.98 -4.95 8.60
CA ARG A 92 -11.06 -5.96 8.48
C ARG A 92 -10.77 -6.91 7.35
N GLY A 93 -10.96 -8.20 7.59
CA GLY A 93 -10.82 -9.23 6.58
C GLY A 93 -9.94 -10.38 7.00
N ARG A 94 -9.50 -11.15 6.02
CA ARG A 94 -8.77 -12.40 6.27
C ARG A 94 -7.29 -12.19 6.54
N GLY A 95 -6.70 -11.15 5.99
CA GLY A 95 -5.29 -10.85 6.13
C GLY A 95 -5.01 -9.71 7.10
N SER A 96 -3.94 -9.00 6.83
CA SER A 96 -3.45 -7.90 7.64
C SER A 96 -3.20 -6.67 6.80
N ALA A 97 -3.10 -5.52 7.45
CA ALA A 97 -2.51 -4.33 6.88
C ALA A 97 -1.12 -4.14 7.49
N VAL A 98 -0.21 -3.54 6.74
CA VAL A 98 1.15 -3.27 7.20
C VAL A 98 1.44 -1.80 6.97
N THR A 99 1.81 -1.08 8.01
CA THR A 99 2.32 0.28 7.84
C THR A 99 3.84 0.24 7.88
N MET A 100 4.49 1.06 7.05
CA MET A 100 5.94 1.01 6.94
C MET A 100 6.54 2.36 6.58
N THR A 101 7.73 2.63 7.13
CA THR A 101 8.56 3.77 6.75
C THR A 101 9.71 3.34 5.85
N SER A 102 10.05 2.05 5.89
CA SER A 102 11.00 1.40 5.01
C SER A 102 10.69 -0.10 5.02
N PHE A 103 11.35 -0.87 4.15
CA PHE A 103 11.18 -2.32 4.15
C PHE A 103 11.54 -2.96 5.50
N GLU A 104 12.55 -2.43 6.18
CA GLU A 104 13.03 -2.94 7.45
C GLU A 104 12.20 -2.47 8.66
N HIS A 105 11.38 -1.43 8.48
CA HIS A 105 10.59 -0.84 9.56
C HIS A 105 9.10 -0.97 9.24
N GLN A 106 8.55 -2.12 9.57
CA GLN A 106 7.17 -2.48 9.31
C GLN A 106 6.43 -2.77 10.61
N GLU A 107 5.15 -2.44 10.62
CA GLU A 107 4.25 -2.74 11.72
C GLU A 107 3.01 -3.44 11.15
N VAL A 108 2.71 -4.65 11.66
CA VAL A 108 1.62 -5.48 11.16
C VAL A 108 0.37 -5.24 12.01
N HIS A 109 -0.75 -5.02 11.33
CA HIS A 109 -2.06 -4.81 11.96
C HIS A 109 -3.02 -5.89 11.48
N ALA A 110 -3.35 -6.83 12.35
CA ALA A 110 -4.25 -7.94 12.03
C ALA A 110 -5.72 -7.50 12.02
N ASN A 111 -6.59 -8.39 11.55
CA ASN A 111 -8.03 -8.17 11.59
C ASN A 111 -8.50 -7.74 12.98
N GLY A 112 -9.28 -6.69 13.05
CA GLY A 112 -9.73 -6.09 14.30
C GLY A 112 -8.77 -5.08 14.90
N ALA A 113 -7.54 -4.97 14.40
CA ALA A 113 -6.60 -3.97 14.88
C ALA A 113 -7.01 -2.57 14.41
N ARG A 114 -6.54 -1.58 15.15
CA ARG A 114 -6.79 -0.18 14.85
C ARG A 114 -5.46 0.57 14.93
N PHE A 115 -5.23 1.47 14.00
CA PHE A 115 -4.04 2.32 14.01
C PHE A 115 -4.41 3.78 13.75
N ASP A 116 -3.46 4.68 13.96
CA ASP A 116 -3.69 6.12 13.93
C ASP A 116 -4.25 6.58 12.59
N SER A 117 -5.06 7.62 12.67
CA SER A 117 -5.67 8.24 11.50
C SER A 117 -4.62 8.68 10.50
N ILE A 118 -4.88 8.38 9.24
CA ILE A 118 -4.08 8.82 8.11
C ILE A 118 -4.63 10.17 7.64
N PRO A 119 -3.81 11.21 7.49
CA PRO A 119 -4.30 12.48 6.97
C PRO A 119 -4.96 12.32 5.59
N ILE A 120 -6.14 12.91 5.43
CA ILE A 120 -6.87 12.88 4.16
C ILE A 120 -6.85 14.28 3.57
N HIS A 121 -6.39 14.38 2.33
CA HIS A 121 -6.40 15.62 1.56
C HIS A 121 -7.55 15.57 0.57
N ILE A 122 -8.54 16.37 0.81
CA ILE A 122 -9.73 16.45 -0.04
C ILE A 122 -9.71 17.77 -0.82
#